data_4799aefcc9ddc680cd1a604c71f5b0e1
#
_entry.id   4799aefcc9ddc680cd1a604c71f5b0e1
#
_cell.length_a   1.000
_cell.length_b   1.000
_cell.length_c   1.000
_cell.angle_alpha   90.00
_cell.angle_beta   90.00
_cell.angle_gamma   90.00
#
_symmetry.space_group_name_H-M   'P 1'
#
loop_
_entity.id
_entity.type
_entity.pdbx_description
1 polymer ?
#
loop_
_entity_poly.entity_id
_entity_poly.type
_entity_poly.pdbx_seq_one_letter_code
_entity_poly.pdbx_strand_id
1 'polypeptide(L)'
;MPMIRLAAFDIDGTLTINRSSTVLCLEAIDALRKLEKNGVIVVLVSSNALPVVVGLKKYIGLSGPAIGETGALIYYGEEEIVATTKYSAKQAYLDVLEKYNEYVYGSWQNMFRLHDYALKIRKQYLSKDNEIYSLIKEYVENKYPYIKVGYSGYAIHLTPKDTGKGKALKQIMEKHGIRREETMGVGDSIMDWEFIKETKIKVAVANADPELRRKADIVTTKPSGYGVVEIVEKILDKPP
;
A
#
# COMPACT_ATOMS: atom_id res chain seq x y z
N MET A 1 -6.75 -24.30 7.00
CA MET A 1 -6.17 -22.99 7.32
C MET A 1 -6.99 -22.37 8.43
N PRO A 2 -6.43 -21.51 9.29
CA PRO A 2 -7.27 -20.76 10.22
C PRO A 2 -8.33 -19.97 9.45
N MET A 3 -9.48 -19.74 10.08
CA MET A 3 -10.54 -18.92 9.51
C MET A 3 -10.04 -17.48 9.37
N ILE A 4 -9.97 -16.96 8.14
CA ILE A 4 -9.55 -15.59 7.88
C ILE A 4 -10.71 -14.64 8.16
N ARG A 5 -10.48 -13.64 9.03
CA ARG A 5 -11.45 -12.60 9.38
C ARG A 5 -11.07 -11.23 8.80
N LEU A 6 -9.79 -11.03 8.46
CA LEU A 6 -9.33 -9.80 7.83
C LEU A 6 -8.34 -10.13 6.71
N ALA A 7 -8.54 -9.50 5.54
CA ALA A 7 -7.62 -9.57 4.41
C ALA A 7 -7.24 -8.16 3.95
N ALA A 8 -5.94 -7.87 3.94
CA ALA A 8 -5.37 -6.59 3.54
C ALA A 8 -4.74 -6.71 2.15
N PHE A 9 -5.07 -5.78 1.26
CA PHE A 9 -4.60 -5.78 -0.13
C PHE A 9 -3.96 -4.43 -0.47
N ASP A 10 -2.76 -4.48 -1.04
CA ASP A 10 -2.23 -3.35 -1.80
C ASP A 10 -3.06 -3.14 -3.08
N ILE A 11 -2.93 -1.97 -3.73
CA ILE A 11 -3.74 -1.59 -4.90
C ILE A 11 -2.92 -1.69 -6.19
N ASP A 12 -1.89 -0.85 -6.32
CA ASP A 12 -1.15 -0.64 -7.57
C ASP A 12 -0.19 -1.80 -7.84
N GLY A 13 -0.43 -2.58 -8.88
CA GLY A 13 0.33 -3.80 -9.18
C GLY A 13 -0.28 -5.07 -8.56
N THR A 14 -1.17 -4.91 -7.58
CA THR A 14 -1.85 -6.01 -6.87
C THR A 14 -3.29 -6.19 -7.36
N LEU A 15 -4.12 -5.13 -7.35
CA LEU A 15 -5.52 -5.16 -7.81
C LEU A 15 -5.70 -4.72 -9.26
N THR A 16 -4.65 -4.25 -9.90
CA THR A 16 -4.65 -3.82 -11.31
C THR A 16 -4.46 -5.00 -12.26
N ILE A 17 -4.73 -4.80 -13.56
CA ILE A 17 -4.57 -5.85 -14.59
C ILE A 17 -3.10 -6.29 -14.77
N ASN A 18 -2.16 -5.38 -14.50
CA ASN A 18 -0.72 -5.64 -14.44
C ASN A 18 -0.02 -4.55 -13.63
N ARG A 19 1.28 -4.72 -13.38
CA ARG A 19 2.07 -3.83 -12.53
C ARG A 19 2.25 -2.42 -13.10
N SER A 20 2.21 -2.25 -14.40
CA SER A 20 2.41 -0.94 -15.06
C SER A 20 1.08 -0.22 -15.36
N SER A 21 -0.06 -0.81 -15.02
CA SER A 21 -1.39 -0.29 -15.30
C SER A 21 -2.04 0.28 -14.04
N THR A 22 -2.83 1.32 -14.21
CA THR A 22 -3.78 1.83 -13.20
C THR A 22 -5.20 1.29 -13.40
N VAL A 23 -5.41 0.45 -14.43
CA VAL A 23 -6.71 -0.17 -14.69
C VAL A 23 -6.92 -1.33 -13.74
N LEU A 24 -8.04 -1.32 -13.02
CA LEU A 24 -8.41 -2.39 -12.10
C LEU A 24 -8.74 -3.69 -12.83
N CYS A 25 -8.35 -4.82 -12.27
CA CYS A 25 -8.82 -6.13 -12.64
C CYS A 25 -10.22 -6.34 -12.04
N LEU A 26 -11.27 -6.34 -12.87
CA LEU A 26 -12.64 -6.43 -12.38
C LEU A 26 -12.93 -7.75 -11.69
N GLU A 27 -12.30 -8.84 -12.11
CA GLU A 27 -12.39 -10.14 -11.46
C GLU A 27 -11.80 -10.12 -10.04
N ALA A 28 -10.70 -9.36 -9.83
CA ALA A 28 -10.15 -9.16 -8.50
C ALA A 28 -11.12 -8.35 -7.61
N ILE A 29 -11.77 -7.33 -8.17
CA ILE A 29 -12.76 -6.54 -7.46
C ILE A 29 -13.95 -7.41 -7.03
N ASP A 30 -14.44 -8.29 -7.92
CA ASP A 30 -15.50 -9.24 -7.57
C ASP A 30 -15.04 -10.24 -6.48
N ALA A 31 -13.79 -10.68 -6.55
CA ALA A 31 -13.20 -11.55 -5.53
C ALA A 31 -13.15 -10.88 -4.14
N LEU A 32 -12.77 -9.59 -4.05
CA LEU A 32 -12.82 -8.84 -2.79
C LEU A 32 -14.25 -8.74 -2.24
N ARG A 33 -15.23 -8.49 -3.10
CA ARG A 33 -16.66 -8.46 -2.70
C ARG A 33 -17.15 -9.83 -2.21
N LYS A 34 -16.66 -10.92 -2.80
CA LYS A 34 -16.95 -12.28 -2.33
C LYS A 34 -16.37 -12.51 -0.93
N LEU A 35 -15.15 -12.05 -0.64
CA LEU A 35 -14.59 -12.13 0.72
C LEU A 35 -15.50 -11.43 1.74
N GLU A 36 -15.94 -10.20 1.49
CA GLU A 36 -16.81 -9.46 2.40
C GLU A 36 -18.17 -10.15 2.60
N LYS A 37 -18.77 -10.69 1.52
CA LYS A 37 -20.01 -11.48 1.63
C LYS A 37 -19.85 -12.74 2.51
N ASN A 38 -18.63 -13.25 2.65
CA ASN A 38 -18.27 -14.35 3.53
C ASN A 38 -17.78 -13.90 4.92
N GLY A 39 -18.00 -12.62 5.30
CA GLY A 39 -17.70 -12.10 6.62
C GLY A 39 -16.24 -11.72 6.84
N VAL A 40 -15.42 -11.66 5.79
CA VAL A 40 -14.02 -11.22 5.88
C VAL A 40 -13.96 -9.71 5.74
N ILE A 41 -13.35 -9.01 6.68
CA ILE A 41 -13.07 -7.57 6.57
C ILE A 41 -11.98 -7.35 5.54
N VAL A 42 -12.28 -6.63 4.46
CA VAL A 42 -11.31 -6.27 3.42
C VAL A 42 -10.75 -4.88 3.67
N VAL A 43 -9.43 -4.78 3.78
CA VAL A 43 -8.70 -3.51 4.00
C VAL A 43 -7.87 -3.18 2.76
N LEU A 44 -8.10 -2.02 2.15
CA LEU A 44 -7.21 -1.49 1.12
C LEU A 44 -6.05 -0.75 1.77
N VAL A 45 -4.82 -1.06 1.35
CA VAL A 45 -3.58 -0.51 1.90
C VAL A 45 -2.77 0.10 0.77
N SER A 46 -2.60 1.43 0.76
CA SER A 46 -1.93 2.08 -0.37
C SER A 46 -1.01 3.22 0.05
N SER A 47 -0.05 3.53 -0.81
CA SER A 47 0.73 4.78 -0.74
C SER A 47 0.03 5.94 -1.43
N ASN A 48 -1.13 5.75 -2.03
CA ASN A 48 -1.96 6.83 -2.58
C ASN A 48 -2.49 7.76 -1.47
N ALA A 49 -2.82 9.00 -1.85
CA ALA A 49 -3.52 9.92 -0.95
C ALA A 49 -4.84 9.30 -0.46
N LEU A 50 -5.19 9.51 0.81
CA LEU A 50 -6.33 8.86 1.44
C LEU A 50 -7.65 9.01 0.65
N PRO A 51 -8.01 10.19 0.09
CA PRO A 51 -9.24 10.35 -0.70
C PRO A 51 -9.33 9.41 -1.91
N VAL A 52 -8.19 9.09 -2.54
CA VAL A 52 -8.14 8.14 -3.66
C VAL A 52 -8.51 6.73 -3.20
N VAL A 53 -7.92 6.30 -2.07
CA VAL A 53 -8.18 4.95 -1.52
C VAL A 53 -9.62 4.83 -1.02
N VAL A 54 -10.13 5.85 -0.34
CA VAL A 54 -11.52 5.89 0.15
C VAL A 54 -12.51 5.91 -1.00
N GLY A 55 -12.27 6.70 -2.05
CA GLY A 55 -13.09 6.72 -3.25
C GLY A 55 -13.19 5.34 -3.89
N LEU A 56 -12.03 4.69 -4.11
CA LEU A 56 -11.97 3.33 -4.64
C LEU A 56 -12.74 2.33 -3.77
N LYS A 57 -12.47 2.31 -2.46
CA LYS A 57 -13.18 1.47 -1.49
C LYS A 57 -14.69 1.61 -1.59
N LYS A 58 -15.20 2.86 -1.61
CA LYS A 58 -16.63 3.16 -1.69
C LYS A 58 -17.25 2.64 -2.98
N TYR A 59 -16.61 2.88 -4.14
CA TYR A 59 -17.14 2.44 -5.44
C TYR A 59 -17.02 0.93 -5.67
N ILE A 60 -16.06 0.26 -5.05
CA ILE A 60 -16.01 -1.22 -5.00
C ILE A 60 -17.14 -1.75 -4.12
N GLY A 61 -17.60 -1.00 -3.13
CA GLY A 61 -18.62 -1.41 -2.16
C GLY A 61 -18.04 -2.22 -1.01
N LEU A 62 -16.80 -1.91 -0.57
CA LEU A 62 -16.16 -2.53 0.59
C LEU A 62 -16.55 -1.80 1.88
N SER A 63 -16.78 -2.55 2.96
CA SER A 63 -17.14 -2.03 4.28
C SER A 63 -15.93 -1.78 5.18
N GLY A 64 -14.85 -2.55 5.00
CA GLY A 64 -13.65 -2.48 5.85
C GLY A 64 -12.93 -1.12 5.81
N PRO A 65 -12.00 -0.86 6.73
CA PRO A 65 -11.19 0.36 6.73
C PRO A 65 -10.31 0.52 5.49
N ALA A 66 -9.77 1.73 5.28
CA ALA A 66 -8.80 2.01 4.23
C ALA A 66 -7.56 2.71 4.81
N ILE A 67 -6.38 2.31 4.34
CA ILE A 67 -5.09 2.89 4.71
C ILE A 67 -4.54 3.66 3.52
N GLY A 68 -4.28 4.95 3.70
CA GLY A 68 -3.65 5.83 2.72
C GLY A 68 -2.34 6.42 3.21
N GLU A 69 -1.67 7.16 2.32
CA GLU A 69 -0.43 7.88 2.60
C GLU A 69 0.64 7.00 3.27
N THR A 70 0.89 5.81 2.68
CA THR A 70 1.91 4.87 3.18
C THR A 70 1.69 4.49 4.66
N GLY A 71 0.42 4.51 5.12
CA GLY A 71 0.05 4.18 6.49
C GLY A 71 -0.12 5.38 7.42
N ALA A 72 0.09 6.60 6.95
CA ALA A 72 -0.03 7.79 7.78
C ALA A 72 -1.48 8.14 8.14
N LEU A 73 -2.45 7.68 7.35
CA LEU A 73 -3.87 7.91 7.58
C LEU A 73 -4.67 6.61 7.47
N ILE A 74 -5.61 6.45 8.41
CA ILE A 74 -6.61 5.36 8.39
C ILE A 74 -7.99 5.97 8.32
N TYR A 75 -8.81 5.52 7.38
CA TYR A 75 -10.23 5.81 7.28
C TYR A 75 -11.03 4.64 7.85
N TYR A 76 -11.72 4.83 8.95
CA TYR A 76 -12.66 3.87 9.55
C TYR A 76 -14.10 4.12 9.08
N GLY A 77 -14.45 5.37 8.77
CA GLY A 77 -15.76 5.83 8.34
C GLY A 77 -15.77 7.34 8.16
N GLU A 78 -16.92 7.92 7.78
CA GLU A 78 -17.03 9.36 7.50
C GLU A 78 -16.73 10.24 8.72
N GLU A 79 -17.03 9.74 9.91
CA GLU A 79 -16.82 10.45 11.17
C GLU A 79 -15.46 10.10 11.82
N GLU A 80 -14.69 9.18 11.23
CA GLU A 80 -13.47 8.72 11.86
C GLU A 80 -12.31 8.53 10.86
N ILE A 81 -11.45 9.55 10.78
CA ILE A 81 -10.15 9.50 10.12
C ILE A 81 -9.07 9.68 11.17
N VAL A 82 -8.15 8.72 11.25
CA VAL A 82 -7.08 8.69 12.26
C VAL A 82 -5.73 8.89 11.59
N ALA A 83 -4.95 9.87 12.07
CA ALA A 83 -3.55 10.01 11.73
C ALA A 83 -2.70 9.12 12.65
N THR A 84 -1.80 8.32 12.07
CA THR A 84 -0.88 7.44 12.82
C THR A 84 0.42 8.15 13.22
N THR A 85 0.59 9.39 12.75
CA THR A 85 1.74 10.27 12.99
C THR A 85 1.29 11.70 13.21
N LYS A 86 2.09 12.49 13.93
CA LYS A 86 1.92 13.95 14.05
C LYS A 86 2.83 14.75 13.09
N TYR A 87 3.77 14.09 12.44
CA TYR A 87 4.72 14.72 11.54
C TYR A 87 4.19 14.80 10.11
N SER A 88 4.73 15.71 9.32
CA SER A 88 4.47 15.84 7.88
C SER A 88 5.78 15.97 7.13
N ALA A 89 5.87 15.32 5.97
CA ALA A 89 7.01 15.44 5.07
C ALA A 89 6.92 16.65 4.12
N LYS A 90 5.93 17.55 4.33
CA LYS A 90 5.68 18.68 3.42
C LYS A 90 6.91 19.55 3.20
N GLN A 91 7.64 19.91 4.27
CA GLN A 91 8.83 20.75 4.14
C GLN A 91 9.95 20.04 3.38
N ALA A 92 10.20 18.76 3.70
CA ALA A 92 11.18 17.95 2.96
C ALA A 92 10.83 17.86 1.47
N TYR A 93 9.55 17.69 1.14
CA TYR A 93 9.06 17.69 -0.23
C TYR A 93 9.32 19.02 -0.95
N LEU A 94 9.05 20.17 -0.32
CA LEU A 94 9.27 21.48 -0.91
C LEU A 94 10.76 21.73 -1.17
N ASP A 95 11.62 21.39 -0.22
CA ASP A 95 13.08 21.52 -0.36
C ASP A 95 13.64 20.62 -1.47
N VAL A 96 13.11 19.41 -1.63
CA VAL A 96 13.50 18.52 -2.74
C VAL A 96 13.07 19.11 -4.08
N LEU A 97 11.88 19.69 -4.17
CA LEU A 97 11.44 20.36 -5.40
C LEU A 97 12.30 21.58 -5.74
N GLU A 98 12.67 22.39 -4.74
CA GLU A 98 13.54 23.53 -4.96
C GLU A 98 14.91 23.09 -5.49
N LYS A 99 15.51 22.06 -4.88
CA LYS A 99 16.89 21.64 -5.18
C LYS A 99 17.01 20.73 -6.40
N TYR A 100 16.01 19.85 -6.64
CA TYR A 100 16.10 18.75 -7.60
C TYR A 100 14.97 18.77 -8.65
N ASN A 101 14.35 19.92 -8.91
CA ASN A 101 13.25 20.07 -9.88
C ASN A 101 13.62 19.64 -11.31
N GLU A 102 14.91 19.61 -11.65
CA GLU A 102 15.39 19.08 -12.92
C GLU A 102 15.07 17.58 -13.07
N TYR A 103 15.20 16.80 -11.97
CA TYR A 103 15.05 15.34 -11.97
C TYR A 103 13.65 14.87 -11.61
N VAL A 104 12.97 15.64 -10.74
CA VAL A 104 11.68 15.22 -10.18
C VAL A 104 10.61 16.30 -10.27
N TYR A 105 9.38 15.89 -10.10
CA TYR A 105 8.21 16.75 -9.94
C TYR A 105 7.22 16.17 -8.94
N GLY A 106 6.34 17.00 -8.40
CA GLY A 106 5.35 16.56 -7.42
C GLY A 106 4.23 15.72 -8.03
N SER A 107 3.79 14.70 -7.32
CA SER A 107 2.55 13.99 -7.67
C SER A 107 1.35 14.95 -7.56
N TRP A 108 0.40 14.85 -8.49
CA TRP A 108 -0.86 15.61 -8.42
C TRP A 108 -1.63 15.37 -7.12
N GLN A 109 -1.47 14.19 -6.54
CA GLN A 109 -2.13 13.82 -5.28
C GLN A 109 -1.61 14.62 -4.08
N ASN A 110 -0.46 15.29 -4.17
CA ASN A 110 0.13 16.02 -3.05
C ASN A 110 -0.76 17.17 -2.53
N MET A 111 -1.67 17.69 -3.36
CA MET A 111 -2.65 18.68 -2.93
C MET A 111 -3.68 18.12 -1.92
N PHE A 112 -3.79 16.80 -1.82
CA PHE A 112 -4.73 16.09 -0.94
C PHE A 112 -4.02 15.31 0.18
N ARG A 113 -2.68 15.47 0.32
CA ARG A 113 -1.88 14.75 1.31
C ARG A 113 -1.61 15.62 2.53
N LEU A 114 -1.57 14.98 3.68
CA LEU A 114 -1.30 15.62 4.97
C LEU A 114 0.09 15.27 5.53
N HIS A 115 0.54 14.04 5.36
CA HIS A 115 1.72 13.50 6.04
C HIS A 115 2.78 12.94 5.10
N ASP A 116 2.41 12.08 4.16
CA ASP A 116 3.30 11.49 3.15
C ASP A 116 3.25 12.33 1.88
N TYR A 117 4.39 12.63 1.29
CA TYR A 117 4.48 13.38 0.03
C TYR A 117 5.23 12.57 -1.03
N ALA A 118 4.72 12.60 -2.25
CA ALA A 118 5.22 11.79 -3.35
C ALA A 118 5.86 12.65 -4.46
N LEU A 119 7.02 12.19 -4.92
CA LEU A 119 7.74 12.75 -6.06
C LEU A 119 7.74 11.75 -7.21
N LYS A 120 7.65 12.24 -8.44
CA LYS A 120 7.82 11.45 -9.64
C LYS A 120 9.08 11.85 -10.37
N ILE A 121 9.85 10.86 -10.85
CA ILE A 121 11.03 11.08 -11.67
C ILE A 121 10.56 11.49 -13.07
N ARG A 122 11.19 12.51 -13.65
CA ARG A 122 10.88 12.96 -15.02
C ARG A 122 11.26 11.89 -16.03
N LYS A 123 10.45 11.72 -17.07
CA LYS A 123 10.55 10.64 -18.06
C LYS A 123 11.96 10.48 -18.65
N GLN A 124 12.65 11.58 -18.91
CA GLN A 124 14.00 11.57 -19.47
C GLN A 124 15.08 11.00 -18.53
N TYR A 125 14.79 10.88 -17.25
CA TYR A 125 15.71 10.38 -16.22
C TYR A 125 15.33 9.02 -15.64
N LEU A 126 14.34 8.34 -16.20
CA LEU A 126 13.90 7.02 -15.70
C LEU A 126 14.98 5.93 -15.77
N SER A 127 15.95 6.06 -16.70
CA SER A 127 17.11 5.15 -16.75
C SER A 127 18.09 5.33 -15.59
N LYS A 128 17.95 6.41 -14.81
CA LYS A 128 18.77 6.76 -13.63
C LYS A 128 17.94 6.81 -12.35
N ASP A 129 16.82 6.13 -12.33
CA ASP A 129 15.85 6.20 -11.23
C ASP A 129 16.47 5.86 -9.87
N ASN A 130 17.30 4.81 -9.81
CA ASN A 130 17.98 4.40 -8.58
C ASN A 130 19.05 5.41 -8.12
N GLU A 131 19.75 6.06 -9.03
CA GLU A 131 20.71 7.13 -8.70
C GLU A 131 19.99 8.35 -8.10
N ILE A 132 18.89 8.78 -8.76
CA ILE A 132 18.06 9.90 -8.29
C ILE A 132 17.39 9.58 -6.95
N TYR A 133 16.87 8.36 -6.80
CA TYR A 133 16.33 7.91 -5.53
C TYR A 133 17.37 7.98 -4.40
N SER A 134 18.58 7.47 -4.65
CA SER A 134 19.65 7.45 -3.66
C SER A 134 20.09 8.88 -3.28
N LEU A 135 20.20 9.77 -4.25
CA LEU A 135 20.53 11.19 -4.05
C LEU A 135 19.47 11.89 -3.18
N ILE A 136 18.20 11.70 -3.48
CA ILE A 136 17.09 12.30 -2.71
C ILE A 136 17.03 11.70 -1.31
N LYS A 137 17.20 10.39 -1.20
CA LYS A 137 17.19 9.68 0.09
C LYS A 137 18.29 10.22 1.01
N GLU A 138 19.52 10.29 0.54
CA GLU A 138 20.63 10.82 1.32
C GLU A 138 20.36 12.26 1.77
N TYR A 139 19.92 13.13 0.86
CA TYR A 139 19.62 14.52 1.18
C TYR A 139 18.52 14.64 2.24
N VAL A 140 17.40 13.94 2.04
CA VAL A 140 16.23 14.04 2.93
C VAL A 140 16.53 13.43 4.30
N GLU A 141 17.09 12.22 4.36
CA GLU A 141 17.31 11.53 5.63
C GLU A 141 18.39 12.21 6.49
N ASN A 142 19.37 12.90 5.87
CA ASN A 142 20.33 13.72 6.59
C ASN A 142 19.72 15.02 7.13
N LYS A 143 18.89 15.71 6.34
CA LYS A 143 18.31 17.00 6.74
C LYS A 143 17.08 16.85 7.63
N TYR A 144 16.31 15.77 7.43
CA TYR A 144 15.05 15.49 8.12
C TYR A 144 15.08 14.10 8.77
N PRO A 145 15.76 13.95 9.93
CA PRO A 145 16.00 12.64 10.56
C PRO A 145 14.73 11.89 10.95
N TYR A 146 13.57 12.59 11.00
CA TYR A 146 12.25 12.01 11.27
C TYR A 146 11.49 11.55 10.00
N ILE A 147 12.08 11.75 8.78
CA ILE A 147 11.52 11.29 7.51
C ILE A 147 12.31 10.09 7.01
N LYS A 148 11.64 9.09 6.48
CA LYS A 148 12.18 7.99 5.67
C LYS A 148 11.82 8.20 4.20
N VAL A 149 12.67 7.71 3.30
CA VAL A 149 12.44 7.79 1.85
C VAL A 149 12.29 6.38 1.29
N GLY A 150 11.19 6.13 0.61
CA GLY A 150 10.90 4.88 -0.08
C GLY A 150 10.70 5.09 -1.58
N TYR A 151 10.97 4.05 -2.39
CA TYR A 151 10.72 4.07 -3.83
C TYR A 151 9.91 2.84 -4.23
N SER A 152 8.76 3.06 -4.85
CA SER A 152 7.84 2.00 -5.29
C SER A 152 8.07 1.54 -6.74
N GLY A 153 9.06 2.10 -7.44
CA GLY A 153 9.21 1.97 -8.89
C GLY A 153 8.33 2.96 -9.69
N TYR A 154 7.38 3.63 -9.02
CA TYR A 154 6.48 4.64 -9.63
C TYR A 154 6.66 6.04 -9.05
N ALA A 155 6.93 6.11 -7.75
CA ALA A 155 7.07 7.35 -7.01
C ALA A 155 8.05 7.19 -5.86
N ILE A 156 8.77 8.25 -5.56
CA ILE A 156 9.58 8.39 -4.36
C ILE A 156 8.67 8.97 -3.29
N HIS A 157 8.51 8.25 -2.17
CA HIS A 157 7.68 8.63 -1.03
C HIS A 157 8.54 9.18 0.09
N LEU A 158 8.19 10.36 0.58
CA LEU A 158 8.74 10.97 1.77
C LEU A 158 7.73 10.76 2.90
N THR A 159 8.04 9.87 3.83
CA THR A 159 7.09 9.40 4.85
C THR A 159 7.67 9.61 6.26
N PRO A 160 6.91 10.08 7.25
CA PRO A 160 7.37 10.10 8.63
C PRO A 160 7.80 8.72 9.14
N LYS A 161 8.91 8.63 9.88
CA LYS A 161 9.46 7.35 10.38
C LYS A 161 8.59 6.67 11.42
N ASP A 162 7.79 7.44 12.14
CA ASP A 162 6.91 6.94 13.20
C ASP A 162 5.61 6.34 12.70
N THR A 163 5.42 6.25 11.36
CA THR A 163 4.27 5.62 10.71
C THR A 163 4.69 4.60 9.64
N GLY A 164 3.71 3.86 9.12
CA GLY A 164 3.88 2.90 8.04
C GLY A 164 2.66 1.99 7.87
N LYS A 165 2.57 1.34 6.70
CA LYS A 165 1.47 0.41 6.35
C LYS A 165 1.22 -0.64 7.44
N GLY A 166 2.29 -1.20 8.03
CA GLY A 166 2.19 -2.22 9.08
C GLY A 166 1.64 -1.70 10.39
N LYS A 167 2.08 -0.52 10.84
CA LYS A 167 1.55 0.13 12.05
C LYS A 167 0.06 0.43 11.91
N ALA A 168 -0.35 0.95 10.77
CA ALA A 168 -1.75 1.23 10.49
C ALA A 168 -2.60 -0.04 10.49
N LEU A 169 -2.12 -1.12 9.86
CA LEU A 169 -2.85 -2.39 9.87
C LEU A 169 -2.99 -2.98 11.27
N LYS A 170 -1.96 -2.90 12.12
CA LYS A 170 -2.04 -3.32 13.53
C LYS A 170 -3.13 -2.57 14.30
N GLN A 171 -3.22 -1.25 14.13
CA GLN A 171 -4.28 -0.45 14.78
C GLN A 171 -5.68 -0.91 14.34
N ILE A 172 -5.85 -1.25 13.04
CA ILE A 172 -7.11 -1.80 12.55
C ILE A 172 -7.41 -3.15 13.19
N MET A 173 -6.43 -4.05 13.24
CA MET A 173 -6.58 -5.38 13.85
C MET A 173 -6.97 -5.26 15.34
N GLU A 174 -6.27 -4.41 16.09
CA GLU A 174 -6.56 -4.14 17.49
C GLU A 174 -7.97 -3.59 17.71
N LYS A 175 -8.38 -2.59 16.92
CA LYS A 175 -9.70 -1.98 17.01
C LYS A 175 -10.84 -2.96 16.73
N HIS A 176 -10.62 -3.92 15.81
CA HIS A 176 -11.61 -4.93 15.44
C HIS A 176 -11.50 -6.23 16.26
N GLY A 177 -10.58 -6.32 17.22
CA GLY A 177 -10.34 -7.53 18.01
C GLY A 177 -9.96 -8.75 17.15
N ILE A 178 -9.12 -8.51 16.11
CA ILE A 178 -8.68 -9.55 15.16
C ILE A 178 -7.23 -9.92 15.49
N ARG A 179 -7.01 -11.21 15.72
CA ARG A 179 -5.67 -11.73 15.99
C ARG A 179 -4.92 -11.95 14.68
N ARG A 180 -3.59 -11.92 14.75
CA ARG A 180 -2.71 -12.14 13.60
C ARG A 180 -3.02 -13.45 12.86
N GLU A 181 -3.36 -14.52 13.60
CA GLU A 181 -3.67 -15.85 13.07
C GLU A 181 -4.90 -15.86 12.14
N GLU A 182 -5.74 -14.83 12.23
CA GLU A 182 -6.98 -14.65 11.46
C GLU A 182 -6.83 -13.70 10.27
N THR A 183 -5.57 -13.41 9.85
CA THR A 183 -5.30 -12.37 8.87
C THR A 183 -4.50 -12.84 7.66
N MET A 184 -4.74 -12.18 6.52
CA MET A 184 -3.98 -12.33 5.28
C MET A 184 -3.55 -10.97 4.75
N GLY A 185 -2.33 -10.88 4.19
CA GLY A 185 -1.83 -9.71 3.48
C GLY A 185 -1.36 -10.08 2.08
N VAL A 186 -1.73 -9.29 1.08
CA VAL A 186 -1.43 -9.52 -0.35
C VAL A 186 -0.82 -8.26 -0.96
N GLY A 187 0.30 -8.39 -1.66
CA GLY A 187 0.98 -7.27 -2.31
C GLY A 187 1.93 -7.70 -3.42
N ASP A 188 2.55 -6.73 -4.09
CA ASP A 188 3.49 -6.94 -5.19
C ASP A 188 4.86 -6.26 -4.99
N SER A 189 4.96 -5.28 -4.12
CA SER A 189 6.20 -4.53 -3.85
C SER A 189 6.86 -4.93 -2.54
N ILE A 190 8.18 -4.82 -2.48
CA ILE A 190 8.91 -4.98 -1.20
C ILE A 190 8.45 -3.97 -0.13
N MET A 191 7.92 -2.82 -0.53
CA MET A 191 7.31 -1.86 0.39
C MET A 191 6.08 -2.44 1.11
N ASP A 192 5.38 -3.40 0.50
CA ASP A 192 4.20 -4.03 1.10
C ASP A 192 4.57 -5.01 2.22
N TRP A 193 5.85 -5.43 2.27
CA TRP A 193 6.34 -6.23 3.37
C TRP A 193 6.09 -5.57 4.73
N GLU A 194 6.01 -4.24 4.78
CA GLU A 194 5.68 -3.52 6.03
C GLU A 194 4.37 -4.02 6.65
N PHE A 195 3.32 -4.25 5.86
CA PHE A 195 2.04 -4.74 6.39
C PHE A 195 1.87 -6.25 6.26
N ILE A 196 2.41 -6.86 5.21
CA ILE A 196 2.28 -8.29 4.96
C ILE A 196 2.92 -9.11 6.10
N LYS A 197 4.08 -8.69 6.62
CA LYS A 197 4.75 -9.36 7.74
C LYS A 197 3.92 -9.38 9.04
N GLU A 198 2.98 -8.44 9.18
CA GLU A 198 2.11 -8.36 10.36
C GLU A 198 0.93 -9.34 10.27
N THR A 199 0.69 -9.94 9.11
CA THR A 199 -0.37 -10.93 8.91
C THR A 199 0.13 -12.37 9.09
N LYS A 200 -0.79 -13.31 9.25
CA LYS A 200 -0.49 -14.75 9.34
C LYS A 200 -0.17 -15.32 7.97
N ILE A 201 -1.03 -15.10 6.98
CA ILE A 201 -0.83 -15.58 5.61
C ILE A 201 -0.23 -14.43 4.79
N LYS A 202 1.00 -14.63 4.35
CA LYS A 202 1.76 -13.64 3.58
C LYS A 202 1.75 -14.06 2.11
N VAL A 203 1.14 -13.24 1.27
CA VAL A 203 0.94 -13.55 -0.13
C VAL A 203 1.64 -12.51 -1.01
N ALA A 204 2.43 -13.00 -1.96
CA ALA A 204 2.97 -12.21 -3.07
C ALA A 204 2.30 -12.64 -4.37
N VAL A 205 1.85 -11.70 -5.20
CA VAL A 205 1.38 -12.02 -6.56
C VAL A 205 2.57 -12.40 -7.45
N ALA A 206 2.34 -13.15 -8.54
CA ALA A 206 3.41 -13.74 -9.35
C ALA A 206 4.40 -12.70 -9.92
N ASN A 207 3.95 -11.47 -10.19
CA ASN A 207 4.76 -10.35 -10.67
C ASN A 207 5.42 -9.53 -9.56
N ALA A 208 5.31 -9.95 -8.30
CA ALA A 208 5.89 -9.23 -7.17
C ALA A 208 7.41 -9.16 -7.23
N ASP A 209 7.97 -8.17 -6.54
CA ASP A 209 9.42 -8.02 -6.38
C ASP A 209 10.06 -9.34 -5.91
N PRO A 210 11.23 -9.71 -6.46
CA PRO A 210 11.90 -10.96 -6.10
C PRO A 210 12.14 -11.11 -4.59
N GLU A 211 12.39 -10.00 -3.90
CA GLU A 211 12.59 -10.02 -2.45
C GLU A 211 11.28 -10.31 -1.70
N LEU A 212 10.15 -9.72 -2.11
CA LEU A 212 8.85 -10.02 -1.51
C LEU A 212 8.46 -11.49 -1.74
N ARG A 213 8.66 -11.99 -2.97
CA ARG A 213 8.39 -13.40 -3.29
C ARG A 213 9.16 -14.38 -2.43
N ARG A 214 10.42 -14.07 -2.06
CA ARG A 214 11.24 -14.91 -1.16
C ARG A 214 10.74 -14.90 0.28
N LYS A 215 10.07 -13.82 0.71
CA LYS A 215 9.59 -13.65 2.09
C LYS A 215 8.14 -14.12 2.29
N ALA A 216 7.39 -14.27 1.20
CA ALA A 216 5.98 -14.68 1.25
C ALA A 216 5.81 -16.17 1.56
N ASP A 217 4.74 -16.53 2.26
CA ASP A 217 4.35 -17.93 2.50
C ASP A 217 3.73 -18.55 1.23
N ILE A 218 3.09 -17.71 0.40
CA ILE A 218 2.44 -18.11 -0.85
C ILE A 218 2.82 -17.12 -1.94
N VAL A 219 3.27 -17.62 -3.08
CA VAL A 219 3.39 -16.86 -4.33
C VAL A 219 2.33 -17.40 -5.28
N THR A 220 1.45 -16.51 -5.78
CA THR A 220 0.42 -16.93 -6.73
C THR A 220 1.02 -17.34 -8.08
N THR A 221 0.29 -18.14 -8.86
CA THR A 221 0.73 -18.53 -10.22
C THR A 221 0.41 -17.44 -11.24
N LYS A 222 -0.63 -16.64 -10.97
CA LYS A 222 -1.08 -15.55 -11.82
C LYS A 222 -0.61 -14.20 -11.29
N PRO A 223 -0.34 -13.21 -12.17
CA PRO A 223 0.10 -11.88 -11.77
C PRO A 223 -1.06 -10.98 -11.31
N SER A 224 -0.72 -9.96 -10.52
CA SER A 224 -1.59 -8.82 -10.19
C SER A 224 -3.01 -9.25 -9.78
N GLY A 225 -4.06 -8.61 -10.29
CA GLY A 225 -5.44 -8.93 -9.92
C GLY A 225 -5.84 -10.38 -10.17
N TYR A 226 -5.30 -11.02 -11.18
CA TYR A 226 -5.56 -12.45 -11.41
C TYR A 226 -4.95 -13.35 -10.33
N GLY A 227 -3.83 -12.95 -9.73
CA GLY A 227 -3.27 -13.59 -8.55
C GLY A 227 -4.12 -13.38 -7.31
N VAL A 228 -4.77 -12.22 -7.18
CA VAL A 228 -5.74 -11.96 -6.12
C VAL A 228 -6.95 -12.89 -6.26
N VAL A 229 -7.50 -13.08 -7.46
CA VAL A 229 -8.59 -14.05 -7.71
C VAL A 229 -8.17 -15.43 -7.24
N GLU A 230 -6.99 -15.91 -7.67
CA GLU A 230 -6.46 -17.22 -7.32
C GLU A 230 -6.40 -17.46 -5.80
N ILE A 231 -5.87 -16.49 -5.03
CA ILE A 231 -5.73 -16.67 -3.58
C ILE A 231 -7.08 -16.57 -2.85
N VAL A 232 -7.98 -15.72 -3.32
CA VAL A 232 -9.33 -15.59 -2.74
C VAL A 232 -10.13 -16.88 -2.93
N GLU A 233 -10.14 -17.44 -4.14
CA GLU A 233 -10.79 -18.74 -4.42
C GLU A 233 -10.22 -19.84 -3.50
N LYS A 234 -8.89 -19.92 -3.41
CA LYS A 234 -8.21 -20.90 -2.56
C LYS A 234 -8.58 -20.79 -1.06
N ILE A 235 -8.97 -19.60 -0.60
CA ILE A 235 -9.40 -19.37 0.79
C ILE A 235 -10.87 -19.74 0.95
N LEU A 236 -11.73 -19.36 0.01
CA LEU A 236 -13.17 -19.58 0.08
C LEU A 236 -13.56 -21.04 -0.20
N ASP A 237 -12.81 -21.76 -1.03
CA ASP A 237 -13.05 -23.17 -1.37
C ASP A 237 -12.69 -24.16 -0.25
N LYS A 238 -12.13 -23.68 0.87
CA LYS A 238 -11.83 -24.55 2.00
C LYS A 238 -13.03 -24.62 2.94
N PRO A 239 -13.56 -25.81 3.20
CA PRO A 239 -14.58 -25.98 4.24
C PRO A 239 -14.05 -25.49 5.58
N PRO A 240 -14.93 -24.93 6.43
CA PRO A 240 -14.61 -24.40 7.75
C PRO A 240 -13.94 -25.42 8.68
#